data_d2acb0f61c48697fd8b7ead0732701c8
#
_entry.id   d2acb0f61c48697fd8b7ead0732701c8
#
_cell.length_a   1.000
_cell.length_b   1.000
_cell.length_c   1.000
_cell.angle_alpha   90.00
_cell.angle_beta   90.00
_cell.angle_gamma   90.00
#
_symmetry.space_group_name_H-M   'P 1'
#
loop_
_entity.id
_entity.type
_entity.pdbx_description
1 polymer ?
#
loop_
_entity_poly.entity_id
_entity_poly.type
_entity_poly.pdbx_seq_one_letter_code
_entity_poly.pdbx_strand_id
1 'polypeptide(L)'
;MRKWIRTIFISLLLAGGIVLCAIRWQAWFGMPDEPQWTGDTLTYVFPSPITNHQSQITNDDDGLTVLVLGDIHNRLSRADYDTLAARVPEAQLVLQTGDWLERGQNYYRQLLLREWTASKLFGLPVIACPGNHEYSKRLPHRISPIWEETFSHPANGPEGVPGASYWVDIPYARVIVIDTNPLDRLMYLTRTLTWLSQTMNDADGRFTIVLMHHPVLSIAKGRFNALIYTTFRHALGHADLVIAGHDHGYMRHAPFVVLNAAGKPKELRTIENADVTDSALVYGVLSLNSQLSTLNFTVHRFSDGTVIDSLHVIHD
;
A
#
# COMPACT_ATOMS: atom_id res chain seq x y z
N MET A 1 45.23 -30.12 14.58
CA MET A 1 44.60 -29.32 13.52
C MET A 1 43.07 -29.56 13.40
N ARG A 2 42.57 -30.77 13.18
CA ARG A 2 41.11 -31.06 13.04
C ARG A 2 40.23 -30.65 14.25
N LYS A 3 40.70 -30.82 15.50
CA LYS A 3 39.93 -30.41 16.69
C LYS A 3 39.73 -28.92 16.80
N TRP A 4 40.75 -28.13 16.51
CA TRP A 4 40.72 -26.67 16.54
C TRP A 4 39.78 -26.11 15.48
N ILE A 5 39.78 -26.62 14.26
CA ILE A 5 38.88 -26.23 13.19
C ILE A 5 37.41 -26.49 13.59
N ARG A 6 37.15 -27.64 14.21
CA ARG A 6 35.81 -28.00 14.68
C ARG A 6 35.31 -27.06 15.78
N THR A 7 36.20 -26.70 16.73
CA THR A 7 35.88 -25.76 17.81
C THR A 7 35.57 -24.37 17.25
N ILE A 8 36.40 -23.87 16.34
CA ILE A 8 36.15 -22.56 15.68
C ILE A 8 34.83 -22.59 14.93
N PHE A 9 34.53 -23.65 14.18
CA PHE A 9 33.29 -23.76 13.43
C PHE A 9 32.05 -23.78 14.34
N ILE A 10 32.09 -24.52 15.45
CA ILE A 10 31.01 -24.55 16.45
C ILE A 10 30.83 -23.17 17.11
N SER A 11 31.94 -22.49 17.45
CA SER A 11 31.88 -21.13 18.03
C SER A 11 31.27 -20.11 17.08
N LEU A 12 31.57 -20.18 15.78
CA LEU A 12 30.99 -19.34 14.76
C LEU A 12 29.48 -19.62 14.56
N LEU A 13 29.06 -20.88 14.61
CA LEU A 13 27.65 -21.27 14.56
C LEU A 13 26.87 -20.77 15.78
N LEU A 14 27.46 -20.89 16.98
CA LEU A 14 26.85 -20.37 18.21
C LEU A 14 26.76 -18.83 18.21
N ALA A 15 27.82 -18.16 17.79
CA ALA A 15 27.81 -16.71 17.65
C ALA A 15 26.77 -16.25 16.62
N GLY A 16 26.67 -16.90 15.46
CA GLY A 16 25.64 -16.67 14.46
C GLY A 16 24.22 -16.92 14.99
N GLY A 17 24.05 -18.00 15.79
CA GLY A 17 22.78 -18.29 16.46
C GLY A 17 22.38 -17.22 17.49
N ILE A 18 23.32 -16.72 18.27
CA ILE A 18 23.10 -15.66 19.27
C ILE A 18 22.72 -14.36 18.57
N VAL A 19 23.41 -14.00 17.48
CA VAL A 19 23.10 -12.81 16.69
C VAL A 19 21.69 -12.94 16.07
N LEU A 20 21.34 -14.08 15.52
CA LEU A 20 19.99 -14.33 14.99
C LEU A 20 18.90 -14.27 16.07
N CYS A 21 19.20 -14.79 17.27
CA CYS A 21 18.29 -14.69 18.42
C CYS A 21 18.15 -13.24 18.91
N ALA A 22 19.23 -12.48 18.97
CA ALA A 22 19.20 -11.07 19.36
C ALA A 22 18.43 -10.22 18.33
N ILE A 23 18.62 -10.46 17.04
CA ILE A 23 17.88 -9.82 15.97
C ILE A 23 16.37 -10.15 16.06
N ARG A 24 16.02 -11.42 16.31
CA ARG A 24 14.64 -11.83 16.55
C ARG A 24 14.07 -11.23 17.83
N TRP A 25 14.87 -11.14 18.88
CA TRP A 25 14.46 -10.55 20.15
C TRP A 25 14.16 -9.06 20.01
N GLN A 26 15.04 -8.28 19.38
CA GLN A 26 14.77 -6.88 19.06
C GLN A 26 13.53 -6.71 18.17
N ALA A 27 13.32 -7.62 17.23
CA ALA A 27 12.15 -7.64 16.38
C ALA A 27 10.84 -7.88 17.16
N TRP A 28 10.89 -8.66 18.24
CA TRP A 28 9.72 -9.01 19.07
C TRP A 28 9.43 -8.02 20.18
N PHE A 29 10.45 -7.37 20.74
CA PHE A 29 10.33 -6.49 21.90
C PHE A 29 10.59 -5.00 21.61
N GLY A 30 11.07 -4.68 20.42
CA GLY A 30 11.26 -3.30 19.97
C GLY A 30 10.14 -2.78 19.08
N MET A 31 8.98 -3.42 19.13
CA MET A 31 7.82 -3.03 18.30
C MET A 31 7.18 -1.76 18.85
N PRO A 32 6.82 -0.82 17.97
CA PRO A 32 5.95 0.28 18.39
C PRO A 32 4.60 -0.25 18.88
N ASP A 33 3.98 0.45 19.81
CA ASP A 33 2.62 0.15 20.25
C ASP A 33 1.68 0.08 19.05
N GLU A 34 0.76 -0.88 19.09
CA GLU A 34 -0.22 -1.07 18.01
C GLU A 34 -1.03 0.22 17.80
N PRO A 35 -1.26 0.63 16.54
CA PRO A 35 -2.18 1.72 16.27
C PRO A 35 -3.57 1.36 16.81
N GLN A 36 -4.19 2.29 17.51
CA GLN A 36 -5.48 2.06 18.15
C GLN A 36 -6.60 2.70 17.32
N TRP A 37 -7.61 1.90 17.02
CA TRP A 37 -8.86 2.38 16.45
C TRP A 37 -9.79 2.86 17.56
N THR A 38 -10.24 4.11 17.46
CA THR A 38 -11.28 4.66 18.34
C THR A 38 -12.51 4.96 17.49
N GLY A 39 -13.44 3.99 17.43
CA GLY A 39 -14.56 4.05 16.47
C GLY A 39 -14.07 3.95 15.03
N ASP A 40 -14.54 4.83 14.15
CA ASP A 40 -14.14 4.90 12.74
C ASP A 40 -12.88 5.76 12.51
N THR A 41 -12.27 6.24 13.59
CA THR A 41 -11.08 7.11 13.53
C THR A 41 -9.82 6.30 13.78
N LEU A 42 -8.90 6.30 12.83
CA LEU A 42 -7.58 5.70 12.97
C LEU A 42 -6.68 6.62 13.79
N THR A 43 -6.35 6.21 15.01
CA THR A 43 -5.39 6.92 15.83
C THR A 43 -4.08 6.15 15.88
N TYR A 44 -3.03 6.69 15.28
CA TYR A 44 -1.69 6.14 15.39
C TYR A 44 -1.03 6.68 16.66
N VAL A 45 -0.70 5.79 17.60
CA VAL A 45 0.19 6.09 18.72
C VAL A 45 1.59 5.66 18.31
N PHE A 46 2.42 6.62 17.91
CA PHE A 46 3.83 6.35 17.67
C PHE A 46 4.58 6.42 18.99
N PRO A 47 5.36 5.39 19.38
CA PRO A 47 6.34 5.53 20.43
C PRO A 47 7.46 6.42 19.88
N SER A 48 7.34 7.71 20.10
CA SER A 48 8.32 8.69 19.64
C SER A 48 9.14 9.24 20.81
N PRO A 49 10.47 9.32 20.68
CA PRO A 49 11.25 10.30 21.40
C PRO A 49 11.08 11.72 20.84
N ILE A 50 10.30 11.91 19.79
CA ILE A 50 10.10 13.18 19.11
C ILE A 50 8.61 13.48 19.05
N THR A 51 8.11 14.21 20.05
CA THR A 51 6.84 14.96 20.11
C THR A 51 5.54 14.20 19.73
N ASN A 52 4.62 14.18 20.69
CA ASN A 52 3.21 13.79 20.56
C ASN A 52 2.50 14.59 19.45
N HIS A 53 2.62 14.16 18.20
CA HIS A 53 1.69 14.54 17.15
C HIS A 53 0.64 13.44 17.03
N GLN A 54 -0.48 13.61 17.70
CA GLN A 54 -1.75 13.03 17.28
C GLN A 54 -2.10 13.70 15.95
N SER A 55 -1.77 13.05 14.85
CA SER A 55 -2.31 13.44 13.55
C SER A 55 -3.77 13.01 13.54
N GLN A 56 -4.65 13.87 14.01
CA GLN A 56 -6.07 13.76 13.67
C GLN A 56 -6.19 14.24 12.23
N ILE A 57 -6.78 13.43 11.37
CA ILE A 57 -7.31 13.91 10.11
C ILE A 57 -8.50 14.77 10.50
N THR A 58 -8.29 16.07 10.58
CA THR A 58 -9.35 17.03 10.90
C THR A 58 -10.15 17.31 9.64
N ASN A 59 -11.47 17.45 9.80
CA ASN A 59 -12.36 17.97 8.76
C ASN A 59 -12.15 19.49 8.65
N ASP A 60 -10.94 19.94 8.31
CA ASP A 60 -10.74 21.35 8.04
C ASP A 60 -11.42 21.71 6.71
N ASP A 61 -11.98 22.90 6.62
CA ASP A 61 -12.75 23.41 5.45
C ASP A 61 -11.92 23.43 4.15
N ASP A 62 -10.60 23.21 4.24
CA ASP A 62 -9.66 23.29 3.12
C ASP A 62 -9.51 22.01 2.30
N GLY A 63 -10.16 20.89 2.72
CA GLY A 63 -10.08 19.61 2.03
C GLY A 63 -9.00 18.67 2.60
N LEU A 64 -8.85 17.50 1.98
CA LEU A 64 -7.89 16.46 2.38
C LEU A 64 -6.89 16.21 1.26
N THR A 65 -5.60 16.33 1.55
CA THR A 65 -4.51 15.96 0.63
C THR A 65 -3.88 14.64 1.04
N VAL A 66 -3.77 13.72 0.08
CA VAL A 66 -3.32 12.35 0.28
C VAL A 66 -2.17 12.02 -0.68
N LEU A 67 -1.07 11.52 -0.13
CA LEU A 67 0.04 10.99 -0.93
C LEU A 67 -0.23 9.53 -1.30
N VAL A 68 -0.03 9.16 -2.56
CA VAL A 68 -0.28 7.80 -3.06
C VAL A 68 1.01 7.19 -3.59
N LEU A 69 1.39 6.03 -3.05
CA LEU A 69 2.60 5.30 -3.41
C LEU A 69 2.27 3.84 -3.74
N GLY A 70 3.04 3.25 -4.67
CA GLY A 70 2.96 1.82 -5.00
C GLY A 70 4.34 1.24 -5.31
N ASP A 71 4.51 -0.07 -5.14
CA ASP A 71 5.72 -0.81 -5.53
C ASP A 71 7.04 -0.19 -5.01
N ILE A 72 7.13 0.09 -3.71
CA ILE A 72 8.32 0.70 -3.08
C ILE A 72 9.50 -0.28 -3.04
N HIS A 73 9.23 -1.57 -2.75
CA HIS A 73 10.24 -2.65 -2.76
C HIS A 73 11.48 -2.38 -1.93
N ASN A 74 11.39 -1.64 -0.84
CA ASN A 74 12.54 -1.22 -0.04
C ASN A 74 13.61 -0.43 -0.84
N ARG A 75 13.24 0.25 -1.92
CA ARG A 75 14.20 0.92 -2.81
C ARG A 75 14.29 2.40 -2.61
N LEU A 76 13.30 3.01 -1.98
CA LEU A 76 13.37 4.43 -1.65
C LEU A 76 14.39 4.64 -0.55
N SER A 77 15.32 5.55 -0.80
CA SER A 77 16.28 6.02 0.19
C SER A 77 15.65 7.05 1.12
N ARG A 78 16.33 7.38 2.21
CA ARG A 78 15.89 8.45 3.11
C ARG A 78 15.73 9.78 2.37
N ALA A 79 16.66 10.11 1.46
CA ALA A 79 16.58 11.33 0.66
C ALA A 79 15.37 11.35 -0.27
N ASP A 80 14.94 10.19 -0.79
CA ASP A 80 13.72 10.09 -1.60
C ASP A 80 12.48 10.41 -0.76
N TYR A 81 12.39 9.90 0.46
CA TYR A 81 11.30 10.22 1.38
C TYR A 81 11.32 11.69 1.83
N ASP A 82 12.49 12.25 2.13
CA ASP A 82 12.63 13.67 2.46
C ASP A 82 12.19 14.55 1.26
N THR A 83 12.49 14.10 0.04
CA THR A 83 12.05 14.76 -1.20
C THR A 83 10.54 14.72 -1.38
N LEU A 84 9.90 13.56 -1.15
CA LEU A 84 8.44 13.43 -1.21
C LEU A 84 7.76 14.33 -0.18
N ALA A 85 8.24 14.32 1.07
CA ALA A 85 7.71 15.16 2.13
C ALA A 85 7.85 16.66 1.83
N ALA A 86 8.95 17.07 1.16
CA ALA A 86 9.14 18.45 0.74
C ALA A 86 8.26 18.86 -0.46
N ARG A 87 7.89 17.89 -1.33
CA ARG A 87 7.05 18.14 -2.51
C ARG A 87 5.56 18.17 -2.20
N VAL A 88 5.12 17.44 -1.16
CA VAL A 88 3.72 17.35 -0.75
C VAL A 88 3.64 17.62 0.76
N PRO A 89 4.05 18.81 1.23
CA PRO A 89 4.10 19.13 2.66
C PRO A 89 2.70 19.16 3.31
N GLU A 90 1.67 19.36 2.50
CA GLU A 90 0.25 19.37 2.90
C GLU A 90 -0.37 17.98 3.03
N ALA A 91 0.37 16.90 2.71
CA ALA A 91 -0.16 15.54 2.84
C ALA A 91 -0.54 15.22 4.28
N GLN A 92 -1.74 14.70 4.46
CA GLN A 92 -2.32 14.33 5.76
C GLN A 92 -2.49 12.82 5.91
N LEU A 93 -2.41 12.07 4.81
CA LEU A 93 -2.61 10.64 4.72
C LEU A 93 -1.73 10.05 3.62
N VAL A 94 -1.34 8.79 3.76
CA VAL A 94 -0.68 8.01 2.71
C VAL A 94 -1.55 6.83 2.32
N LEU A 95 -1.79 6.64 1.01
CA LEU A 95 -2.34 5.41 0.45
C LEU A 95 -1.22 4.60 -0.20
N GLN A 96 -1.19 3.29 0.06
CA GLN A 96 -0.13 2.42 -0.44
C GLN A 96 -0.72 1.16 -1.10
N THR A 97 -0.34 0.88 -2.35
CA THR A 97 -0.95 -0.14 -3.20
C THR A 97 -0.23 -1.50 -3.20
N GLY A 98 0.57 -1.78 -2.20
CA GLY A 98 1.28 -3.06 -2.06
C GLY A 98 2.74 -3.03 -2.54
N ASP A 99 3.44 -4.14 -2.32
CA ASP A 99 4.86 -4.34 -2.60
C ASP A 99 5.75 -3.25 -1.95
N TRP A 100 5.48 -3.01 -0.67
CA TRP A 100 6.34 -2.20 0.18
C TRP A 100 7.67 -2.88 0.45
N LEU A 101 7.60 -4.18 0.78
CA LEU A 101 8.75 -5.02 1.08
C LEU A 101 9.36 -5.58 -0.22
N GLU A 102 10.63 -5.98 -0.17
CA GLU A 102 11.24 -6.77 -1.23
C GLU A 102 11.28 -8.23 -0.81
N ARG A 103 10.62 -9.09 -1.56
CA ARG A 103 10.58 -10.53 -1.27
C ARG A 103 11.99 -11.14 -1.25
N GLY A 104 12.28 -11.93 -0.24
CA GLY A 104 13.57 -12.62 -0.08
C GLY A 104 14.65 -11.80 0.59
N GLN A 105 14.38 -10.55 0.99
CA GLN A 105 15.28 -9.81 1.88
C GLN A 105 15.29 -10.42 3.27
N ASN A 106 16.43 -10.29 3.96
CA ASN A 106 16.51 -10.74 5.33
C ASN A 106 15.62 -9.88 6.25
N TYR A 107 15.15 -10.51 7.30
CA TYR A 107 14.25 -9.91 8.27
C TYR A 107 14.79 -8.60 8.88
N TYR A 108 16.09 -8.55 9.17
CA TYR A 108 16.75 -7.36 9.72
C TYR A 108 16.65 -6.14 8.80
N ARG A 109 16.84 -6.33 7.49
CA ARG A 109 16.74 -5.23 6.52
C ARG A 109 15.30 -4.72 6.37
N GLN A 110 14.34 -5.60 6.45
CA GLN A 110 12.91 -5.23 6.45
C GLN A 110 12.53 -4.43 7.70
N LEU A 111 13.07 -4.83 8.87
CA LEU A 111 12.89 -4.09 10.11
C LEU A 111 13.50 -2.70 10.07
N LEU A 112 14.77 -2.60 9.65
CA LEU A 112 15.45 -1.30 9.53
C LEU A 112 14.65 -0.36 8.62
N LEU A 113 14.15 -0.87 7.54
CA LEU A 113 13.34 -0.08 6.63
C LEU A 113 12.04 0.37 7.30
N ARG A 114 11.35 -0.52 8.01
CA ARG A 114 10.13 -0.18 8.73
C ARG A 114 10.35 0.95 9.72
N GLU A 115 11.33 0.79 10.62
CA GLU A 115 11.65 1.81 11.63
C GLU A 115 12.03 3.13 10.99
N TRP A 116 12.74 3.06 9.91
CA TRP A 116 13.25 4.22 9.23
C TRP A 116 12.18 4.97 8.43
N THR A 117 11.31 4.26 7.71
CA THR A 117 10.18 4.86 7.02
C THR A 117 9.12 5.39 7.99
N ALA A 118 8.85 4.68 9.07
CA ALA A 118 7.93 5.13 10.11
C ALA A 118 8.38 6.45 10.75
N SER A 119 9.71 6.71 10.85
CA SER A 119 10.21 7.93 11.50
C SER A 119 10.15 9.19 10.64
N LYS A 120 9.91 9.08 9.32
CA LYS A 120 10.05 10.22 8.41
C LYS A 120 8.79 10.61 7.66
N LEU A 121 8.33 9.78 6.74
CA LEU A 121 7.14 10.07 5.95
C LEU A 121 5.88 9.62 6.68
N PHE A 122 6.04 8.62 7.53
CA PHE A 122 4.94 7.95 8.20
C PHE A 122 4.68 8.43 9.63
N GLY A 123 5.03 9.68 9.93
CA GLY A 123 4.27 10.44 10.91
C GLY A 123 2.82 10.67 10.44
N LEU A 124 2.52 10.31 9.18
CA LEU A 124 1.18 10.32 8.62
C LEU A 124 0.50 8.96 8.79
N PRO A 125 -0.83 8.94 8.96
CA PRO A 125 -1.62 7.72 8.84
C PRO A 125 -1.36 7.04 7.48
N VAL A 126 -1.35 5.70 7.47
CA VAL A 126 -1.18 4.93 6.23
C VAL A 126 -2.32 3.94 6.08
N ILE A 127 -3.01 3.98 4.93
CA ILE A 127 -3.94 2.94 4.51
C ILE A 127 -3.21 2.10 3.46
N ALA A 128 -2.91 0.84 3.79
CA ALA A 128 -2.06 -0.02 2.99
C ALA A 128 -2.80 -1.26 2.45
N CYS A 129 -2.57 -1.56 1.17
CA CYS A 129 -2.94 -2.82 0.56
C CYS A 129 -1.72 -3.75 0.55
N PRO A 130 -1.82 -5.04 0.89
CA PRO A 130 -0.70 -5.95 0.73
C PRO A 130 -0.50 -6.35 -0.73
N GLY A 131 0.75 -6.31 -1.18
CA GLY A 131 1.15 -6.84 -2.47
C GLY A 131 1.62 -8.29 -2.42
N ASN A 132 2.09 -8.82 -3.54
CA ASN A 132 2.56 -10.20 -3.59
C ASN A 132 3.93 -10.39 -2.91
N HIS A 133 4.68 -9.32 -2.67
CA HIS A 133 5.93 -9.37 -1.91
C HIS A 133 5.72 -9.38 -0.40
N GLU A 134 4.56 -9.00 0.09
CA GLU A 134 4.15 -9.16 1.48
C GLU A 134 3.74 -10.59 1.82
N TYR A 135 3.55 -11.46 0.82
CA TYR A 135 3.16 -12.85 1.02
C TYR A 135 4.35 -13.81 0.96
N SER A 136 4.29 -14.87 1.79
CA SER A 136 5.29 -15.94 1.76
C SER A 136 5.23 -16.69 0.42
N LYS A 137 6.40 -17.06 -0.13
CA LYS A 137 6.48 -17.94 -1.32
C LYS A 137 6.13 -19.40 -1.01
N ARG A 138 6.18 -19.78 0.27
CA ARG A 138 5.95 -21.17 0.72
C ARG A 138 4.48 -21.34 1.11
N LEU A 139 3.93 -22.49 0.82
CA LEU A 139 2.60 -22.85 1.31
C LEU A 139 2.60 -23.09 2.83
N PRO A 140 1.56 -22.65 3.55
CA PRO A 140 0.45 -21.85 3.06
C PRO A 140 0.90 -20.41 2.76
N HIS A 141 0.40 -19.83 1.68
CA HIS A 141 0.62 -18.41 1.40
C HIS A 141 0.02 -17.58 2.54
N ARG A 142 0.88 -16.93 3.30
CA ARG A 142 0.48 -16.08 4.42
C ARG A 142 1.11 -14.72 4.27
N ILE A 143 0.39 -13.72 4.69
CA ILE A 143 0.90 -12.36 4.78
C ILE A 143 2.08 -12.33 5.77
N SER A 144 3.02 -11.45 5.54
CA SER A 144 4.18 -11.29 6.40
C SER A 144 3.75 -10.71 7.75
N PRO A 145 4.18 -11.31 8.88
CA PRO A 145 3.94 -10.72 10.18
C PRO A 145 4.44 -9.28 10.29
N ILE A 146 5.53 -8.93 9.60
CA ILE A 146 6.06 -7.56 9.59
C ILE A 146 5.03 -6.59 8.97
N TRP A 147 4.32 -7.01 7.93
CA TRP A 147 3.29 -6.18 7.33
C TRP A 147 2.10 -6.01 8.27
N GLU A 148 1.60 -7.11 8.85
CA GLU A 148 0.50 -7.08 9.81
C GLU A 148 0.81 -6.23 11.05
N GLU A 149 2.06 -6.28 11.51
CA GLU A 149 2.55 -5.49 12.64
C GLU A 149 2.76 -4.01 12.30
N THR A 150 3.04 -3.70 11.02
CA THR A 150 3.30 -2.34 10.56
C THR A 150 2.02 -1.61 10.17
N PHE A 151 1.07 -2.32 9.54
CA PHE A 151 -0.16 -1.76 9.01
C PHE A 151 -1.36 -2.40 9.69
N SER A 152 -1.86 -1.79 10.74
CA SER A 152 -3.14 -2.24 11.29
C SER A 152 -4.30 -1.84 10.39
N HIS A 153 -5.35 -2.62 10.41
CA HIS A 153 -6.55 -2.40 9.63
C HIS A 153 -7.79 -2.92 10.35
N PRO A 154 -9.00 -2.39 10.05
CA PRO A 154 -10.25 -2.91 10.58
C PRO A 154 -10.51 -4.36 10.16
N ALA A 155 -11.22 -5.11 10.99
CA ALA A 155 -11.67 -6.47 10.67
C ALA A 155 -13.08 -6.45 10.03
N ASN A 156 -13.29 -5.57 9.04
CA ASN A 156 -14.57 -5.37 8.36
C ASN A 156 -14.58 -5.86 6.91
N GLY A 157 -13.61 -6.68 6.55
CA GLY A 157 -13.50 -7.31 5.23
C GLY A 157 -14.51 -8.44 4.99
N PRO A 158 -14.43 -9.12 3.82
CA PRO A 158 -15.33 -10.19 3.45
C PRO A 158 -15.17 -11.41 4.37
N GLU A 159 -16.28 -11.88 4.94
CA GLU A 159 -16.30 -12.97 5.89
C GLU A 159 -15.70 -14.27 5.30
N GLY A 160 -14.79 -14.89 6.05
CA GLY A 160 -14.15 -16.16 5.70
C GLY A 160 -13.25 -16.09 4.48
N VAL A 161 -12.84 -14.89 4.03
CA VAL A 161 -11.78 -14.68 3.06
C VAL A 161 -10.50 -14.33 3.83
N PRO A 162 -9.41 -15.09 3.67
CA PRO A 162 -8.15 -14.73 4.33
C PRO A 162 -7.52 -13.50 3.70
N GLY A 163 -6.62 -12.85 4.43
CA GLY A 163 -5.90 -11.67 3.96
C GLY A 163 -6.42 -10.38 4.59
N ALA A 164 -5.98 -9.26 4.04
CA ALA A 164 -6.22 -7.93 4.57
C ALA A 164 -7.09 -7.09 3.60
N SER A 165 -8.32 -7.55 3.33
CA SER A 165 -9.33 -6.73 2.70
C SER A 165 -10.15 -6.03 3.77
N TYR A 166 -10.36 -4.71 3.61
CA TYR A 166 -11.09 -3.88 4.58
C TYR A 166 -11.53 -2.56 3.93
N TRP A 167 -12.30 -1.76 4.65
CA TRP A 167 -12.60 -0.39 4.26
C TRP A 167 -12.48 0.58 5.43
N VAL A 168 -12.24 1.84 5.10
CA VAL A 168 -12.10 2.95 6.05
C VAL A 168 -12.79 4.17 5.47
N ASP A 169 -13.62 4.85 6.28
CA ASP A 169 -14.10 6.17 5.93
C ASP A 169 -13.07 7.22 6.36
N ILE A 170 -12.69 8.04 5.40
CA ILE A 170 -11.90 9.25 5.60
C ILE A 170 -12.78 10.47 5.27
N PRO A 171 -12.39 11.68 5.59
CA PRO A 171 -13.14 12.85 5.15
C PRO A 171 -13.43 12.80 3.64
N TYR A 172 -14.71 12.84 3.28
CA TYR A 172 -15.23 12.90 1.91
C TYR A 172 -15.14 11.62 1.07
N ALA A 173 -14.43 10.59 1.53
CA ALA A 173 -14.27 9.36 0.77
C ALA A 173 -14.35 8.10 1.64
N ARG A 174 -14.77 6.99 1.02
CA ARG A 174 -14.55 5.63 1.51
C ARG A 174 -13.39 5.01 0.75
N VAL A 175 -12.36 4.62 1.48
CA VAL A 175 -11.22 3.86 0.94
C VAL A 175 -11.49 2.38 1.16
N ILE A 176 -11.56 1.62 0.08
CA ILE A 176 -11.80 0.16 0.09
C ILE A 176 -10.51 -0.54 -0.33
N VAL A 177 -9.95 -1.36 0.53
CA VAL A 177 -8.75 -2.15 0.25
C VAL A 177 -9.15 -3.58 -0.12
N ILE A 178 -8.73 -4.03 -1.29
CA ILE A 178 -8.95 -5.41 -1.75
C ILE A 178 -7.60 -6.14 -1.79
N ASP A 179 -7.41 -7.07 -0.87
CA ASP A 179 -6.28 -8.00 -0.94
C ASP A 179 -6.54 -9.03 -2.04
N THR A 180 -5.81 -8.90 -3.12
CA THR A 180 -5.96 -9.76 -4.30
C THR A 180 -5.15 -11.05 -4.24
N ASN A 181 -4.29 -11.22 -3.21
CA ASN A 181 -3.41 -12.39 -3.11
C ASN A 181 -4.15 -13.71 -2.82
N PRO A 182 -5.17 -13.76 -1.94
CA PRO A 182 -5.89 -15.00 -1.66
C PRO A 182 -6.97 -15.34 -2.68
N LEU A 183 -7.20 -14.51 -3.72
CA LEU A 183 -8.33 -14.64 -4.64
C LEU A 183 -8.09 -15.67 -5.76
N ASP A 184 -7.45 -16.78 -5.44
CA ASP A 184 -7.24 -17.93 -6.34
C ASP A 184 -8.42 -18.93 -6.32
N ARG A 185 -9.37 -18.76 -5.39
CA ARG A 185 -10.53 -19.62 -5.21
C ARG A 185 -11.83 -18.90 -5.54
N LEU A 186 -12.68 -19.54 -6.31
CA LEU A 186 -13.99 -19.00 -6.72
C LEU A 186 -14.82 -18.52 -5.53
N MET A 187 -14.80 -19.28 -4.43
CA MET A 187 -15.54 -18.93 -3.20
C MET A 187 -15.06 -17.59 -2.61
N TYR A 188 -13.74 -17.34 -2.60
CA TYR A 188 -13.19 -16.08 -2.09
C TYR A 188 -13.53 -14.92 -3.02
N LEU A 189 -13.46 -15.12 -4.31
CA LEU A 189 -13.89 -14.14 -5.31
C LEU A 189 -15.35 -13.74 -5.12
N THR A 190 -16.25 -14.71 -5.01
CA THR A 190 -17.69 -14.44 -4.84
C THR A 190 -17.98 -13.67 -3.55
N ARG A 191 -17.37 -14.06 -2.44
CA ARG A 191 -17.53 -13.37 -1.16
C ARG A 191 -16.98 -11.94 -1.23
N THR A 192 -15.83 -11.76 -1.82
CA THR A 192 -15.22 -10.43 -1.99
C THR A 192 -16.08 -9.53 -2.88
N LEU A 193 -16.66 -10.05 -3.96
CA LEU A 193 -17.57 -9.28 -4.81
C LEU A 193 -18.85 -8.86 -4.08
N THR A 194 -19.46 -9.79 -3.32
CA THR A 194 -20.68 -9.47 -2.55
C THR A 194 -20.38 -8.38 -1.52
N TRP A 195 -19.29 -8.55 -0.76
CA TRP A 195 -18.85 -7.56 0.22
C TRP A 195 -18.53 -6.21 -0.43
N LEU A 196 -17.79 -6.19 -1.55
CA LEU A 196 -17.43 -4.99 -2.29
C LEU A 196 -18.67 -4.24 -2.75
N SER A 197 -19.64 -4.93 -3.35
CA SER A 197 -20.88 -4.32 -3.81
C SER A 197 -21.66 -3.68 -2.66
N GLN A 198 -21.77 -4.35 -1.52
CA GLN A 198 -22.40 -3.79 -0.33
C GLN A 198 -21.64 -2.57 0.18
N THR A 199 -20.31 -2.69 0.33
CA THR A 199 -19.45 -1.62 0.84
C THR A 199 -19.50 -0.36 -0.03
N MET A 200 -19.55 -0.51 -1.36
CA MET A 200 -19.67 0.62 -2.28
C MET A 200 -21.05 1.27 -2.19
N ASN A 201 -22.13 0.46 -2.15
CA ASN A 201 -23.51 0.98 -2.03
C ASN A 201 -23.74 1.75 -0.72
N ASP A 202 -23.07 1.33 0.36
CA ASP A 202 -23.18 1.94 1.69
C ASP A 202 -22.25 3.16 1.87
N ALA A 203 -21.59 3.64 0.81
CA ALA A 203 -20.65 4.76 0.89
C ALA A 203 -21.32 6.12 1.16
N ASP A 204 -22.66 6.20 1.09
CA ASP A 204 -23.46 7.33 1.54
C ASP A 204 -23.03 8.67 0.90
N GLY A 205 -22.92 8.68 -0.44
CA GLY A 205 -22.54 9.87 -1.22
C GLY A 205 -21.06 10.27 -1.14
N ARG A 206 -20.23 9.51 -0.43
CA ARG A 206 -18.77 9.71 -0.42
C ARG A 206 -18.15 9.22 -1.71
N PHE A 207 -17.02 9.80 -2.09
CA PHE A 207 -16.17 9.23 -3.12
C PHE A 207 -15.74 7.80 -2.74
N THR A 208 -15.75 6.89 -3.70
CA THR A 208 -15.29 5.51 -3.53
C THR A 208 -13.90 5.35 -4.16
N ILE A 209 -12.89 5.15 -3.32
CA ILE A 209 -11.51 4.94 -3.73
C ILE A 209 -11.14 3.50 -3.42
N VAL A 210 -10.76 2.73 -4.43
CA VAL A 210 -10.39 1.33 -4.26
C VAL A 210 -8.88 1.17 -4.40
N LEU A 211 -8.25 0.55 -3.40
CA LEU A 211 -6.85 0.14 -3.45
C LEU A 211 -6.77 -1.37 -3.65
N MET A 212 -5.96 -1.79 -4.61
CA MET A 212 -5.65 -3.20 -4.84
C MET A 212 -4.21 -3.31 -5.37
N HIS A 213 -3.57 -4.47 -5.18
CA HIS A 213 -2.21 -4.62 -5.68
C HIS A 213 -2.18 -5.07 -7.14
N HIS A 214 -2.81 -6.20 -7.46
CA HIS A 214 -2.85 -6.70 -8.84
C HIS A 214 -3.89 -5.91 -9.64
N PRO A 215 -3.49 -5.22 -10.72
CA PRO A 215 -4.40 -4.36 -11.46
C PRO A 215 -5.46 -5.15 -12.25
N VAL A 216 -6.63 -4.54 -12.39
CA VAL A 216 -7.68 -5.05 -13.29
C VAL A 216 -7.19 -4.98 -14.74
N LEU A 217 -6.61 -3.85 -15.12
CA LEU A 217 -6.03 -3.62 -16.43
C LEU A 217 -4.50 -3.68 -16.32
N SER A 218 -3.92 -4.86 -16.51
CA SER A 218 -2.47 -5.03 -16.42
C SER A 218 -1.77 -4.51 -17.68
N ILE A 219 -0.73 -3.71 -17.50
CA ILE A 219 0.11 -3.14 -18.56
C ILE A 219 1.45 -3.85 -18.74
N ALA A 220 1.87 -4.67 -17.77
CA ALA A 220 3.12 -5.43 -17.92
C ALA A 220 2.93 -6.67 -18.77
N LYS A 221 3.86 -6.91 -19.70
CA LYS A 221 3.85 -8.14 -20.48
C LYS A 221 3.89 -9.38 -19.60
N GLY A 222 3.01 -10.36 -19.90
CA GLY A 222 2.94 -11.64 -19.19
C GLY A 222 2.35 -11.60 -17.79
N ARG A 223 1.78 -10.47 -17.35
CA ARG A 223 1.16 -10.31 -16.03
C ARG A 223 -0.37 -10.19 -16.04
N PHE A 224 -1.00 -10.30 -17.19
CA PHE A 224 -2.45 -10.24 -17.27
C PHE A 224 -3.10 -11.37 -16.46
N ASN A 225 -3.91 -11.00 -15.48
CA ASN A 225 -4.70 -11.92 -14.68
C ASN A 225 -6.15 -11.89 -15.17
N ALA A 226 -6.52 -12.87 -16.00
CA ALA A 226 -7.86 -12.96 -16.58
C ALA A 226 -8.95 -13.05 -15.51
N LEU A 227 -8.67 -13.70 -14.37
CA LEU A 227 -9.63 -13.87 -13.29
C LEU A 227 -9.92 -12.53 -12.61
N ILE A 228 -8.89 -11.76 -12.26
CA ILE A 228 -9.05 -10.41 -11.70
C ILE A 228 -9.79 -9.51 -12.69
N TYR A 229 -9.38 -9.52 -13.96
CA TYR A 229 -10.02 -8.72 -14.99
C TYR A 229 -11.51 -9.02 -15.15
N THR A 230 -11.87 -10.28 -15.38
CA THR A 230 -13.26 -10.67 -15.64
C THR A 230 -14.16 -10.47 -14.43
N THR A 231 -13.59 -10.65 -13.22
CA THR A 231 -14.34 -10.54 -11.97
C THR A 231 -14.57 -9.10 -11.55
N PHE A 232 -13.53 -8.27 -11.59
CA PHE A 232 -13.60 -6.95 -10.96
C PHE A 232 -13.82 -5.80 -11.95
N ARG A 233 -13.60 -5.98 -13.26
CA ARG A 233 -13.72 -4.87 -14.22
C ARG A 233 -15.08 -4.18 -14.17
N HIS A 234 -16.15 -4.95 -14.14
CA HIS A 234 -17.51 -4.38 -14.11
C HIS A 234 -17.84 -3.78 -12.74
N ALA A 235 -17.57 -4.53 -11.67
CA ALA A 235 -17.87 -4.07 -10.32
C ALA A 235 -17.13 -2.78 -9.95
N LEU A 236 -15.84 -2.70 -10.30
CA LEU A 236 -14.99 -1.54 -10.00
C LEU A 236 -15.12 -0.40 -11.03
N GLY A 237 -15.78 -0.63 -12.15
CA GLY A 237 -16.08 0.43 -13.12
C GLY A 237 -17.01 1.52 -12.60
N HIS A 238 -17.66 1.29 -11.46
CA HIS A 238 -18.54 2.25 -10.77
C HIS A 238 -17.83 2.98 -9.61
N ALA A 239 -16.60 2.65 -9.29
CA ALA A 239 -15.80 3.40 -8.33
C ALA A 239 -15.30 4.70 -8.96
N ASP A 240 -15.07 5.73 -8.12
CA ASP A 240 -14.55 7.01 -8.60
C ASP A 240 -13.07 6.93 -8.97
N LEU A 241 -12.32 6.10 -8.24
CA LEU A 241 -10.90 5.87 -8.48
C LEU A 241 -10.48 4.47 -8.03
N VAL A 242 -9.80 3.74 -8.89
CA VAL A 242 -9.23 2.42 -8.60
C VAL A 242 -7.73 2.48 -8.80
N ILE A 243 -6.95 2.32 -7.73
CA ILE A 243 -5.49 2.45 -7.77
C ILE A 243 -4.85 1.09 -7.51
N ALA A 244 -3.94 0.70 -8.38
CA ALA A 244 -3.19 -0.55 -8.28
C ALA A 244 -1.68 -0.33 -8.46
N GLY A 245 -0.89 -1.36 -8.10
CA GLY A 245 0.54 -1.45 -8.31
C GLY A 245 0.93 -2.59 -9.25
N HIS A 246 1.95 -3.38 -8.84
CA HIS A 246 2.36 -4.66 -9.45
C HIS A 246 3.06 -4.58 -10.80
N ASP A 247 2.61 -3.76 -11.71
CA ASP A 247 3.06 -3.78 -13.11
C ASP A 247 4.32 -2.97 -13.37
N HIS A 248 4.77 -2.20 -12.40
CA HIS A 248 5.99 -1.39 -12.44
C HIS A 248 6.03 -0.40 -13.63
N GLY A 249 4.93 0.24 -13.89
CA GLY A 249 4.74 1.32 -14.85
C GLY A 249 3.57 2.19 -14.43
N TYR A 250 3.30 3.22 -15.20
CA TYR A 250 2.15 4.09 -15.02
C TYR A 250 1.12 3.88 -16.13
N MET A 251 -0.16 3.81 -15.77
CA MET A 251 -1.26 3.81 -16.71
C MET A 251 -2.51 4.43 -16.08
N ARG A 252 -3.25 5.19 -16.87
CA ARG A 252 -4.64 5.54 -16.58
C ARG A 252 -5.57 5.10 -17.70
N HIS A 253 -6.67 4.50 -17.33
CA HIS A 253 -7.88 4.26 -18.10
C HIS A 253 -9.05 4.38 -17.12
N ALA A 254 -9.56 5.59 -16.98
CA ALA A 254 -10.50 5.93 -15.90
C ALA A 254 -11.62 4.89 -15.73
N PRO A 255 -11.95 4.48 -14.49
CA PRO A 255 -11.40 4.94 -13.21
C PRO A 255 -10.11 4.23 -12.78
N PHE A 256 -9.54 3.34 -13.60
CA PHE A 256 -8.40 2.49 -13.28
C PHE A 256 -7.07 3.23 -13.47
N VAL A 257 -6.22 3.16 -12.44
CA VAL A 257 -4.87 3.71 -12.41
C VAL A 257 -3.89 2.63 -11.92
N VAL A 258 -2.73 2.55 -12.54
CA VAL A 258 -1.58 1.74 -12.09
C VAL A 258 -0.44 2.68 -11.77
N LEU A 259 0.18 2.53 -10.58
CA LEU A 259 1.30 3.34 -10.10
C LEU A 259 2.53 2.52 -9.81
N ASN A 260 3.71 3.12 -9.97
CA ASN A 260 5.00 2.54 -9.62
C ASN A 260 5.96 3.60 -9.09
N ALA A 261 6.25 3.61 -7.79
CA ALA A 261 7.13 4.59 -7.17
C ALA A 261 8.63 4.21 -7.27
N ALA A 262 8.96 2.93 -7.12
CA ALA A 262 10.35 2.47 -7.09
C ALA A 262 10.59 1.05 -7.64
N GLY A 263 9.55 0.36 -8.11
CA GLY A 263 9.67 -0.94 -8.76
C GLY A 263 10.52 -0.84 -10.04
N LYS A 264 11.32 -1.86 -10.34
CA LYS A 264 12.09 -1.88 -11.61
C LYS A 264 11.13 -1.81 -12.78
N PRO A 265 11.26 -0.83 -13.67
CA PRO A 265 10.41 -0.70 -14.85
C PRO A 265 10.36 -2.01 -15.65
N LYS A 266 9.20 -2.34 -16.15
CA LYS A 266 8.95 -3.54 -16.96
C LYS A 266 8.64 -3.16 -18.39
N GLU A 267 8.73 -4.14 -19.28
CA GLU A 267 8.24 -3.96 -20.64
C GLU A 267 6.73 -3.83 -20.60
N LEU A 268 6.24 -2.68 -21.03
CA LEU A 268 4.83 -2.38 -21.07
C LEU A 268 4.21 -2.87 -22.39
N ARG A 269 2.95 -3.25 -22.33
CA ARG A 269 2.13 -3.48 -23.51
C ARG A 269 1.23 -2.28 -23.73
N THR A 270 0.86 -2.05 -24.97
CA THR A 270 -0.17 -1.08 -25.31
C THR A 270 -1.52 -1.59 -24.82
N ILE A 271 -2.22 -0.78 -24.06
CA ILE A 271 -3.63 -0.99 -23.72
C ILE A 271 -4.44 -0.15 -24.71
N GLU A 272 -5.30 -0.81 -25.45
CA GLU A 272 -6.24 -0.13 -26.34
C GLU A 272 -7.14 0.81 -25.51
N ASN A 273 -7.24 2.05 -25.94
CA ASN A 273 -7.99 3.11 -25.26
C ASN A 273 -7.47 3.51 -23.86
N ALA A 274 -6.22 3.18 -23.48
CA ALA A 274 -5.62 3.82 -22.32
C ALA A 274 -5.47 5.31 -22.56
N ASP A 275 -5.85 6.11 -21.56
CA ASP A 275 -5.74 7.57 -21.66
C ASP A 275 -4.26 7.99 -21.63
N VAL A 276 -3.48 7.37 -20.73
CA VAL A 276 -2.04 7.62 -20.56
C VAL A 276 -1.31 6.32 -20.22
N THR A 277 -0.11 6.13 -20.76
CA THR A 277 0.85 5.10 -20.32
C THR A 277 2.27 5.67 -20.30
N ASP A 278 3.01 5.42 -19.22
CA ASP A 278 4.41 5.84 -19.06
C ASP A 278 5.19 4.77 -18.27
N SER A 279 6.47 4.65 -18.55
CA SER A 279 7.39 3.79 -17.79
C SER A 279 8.09 4.52 -16.63
N ALA A 280 7.85 5.81 -16.45
CA ALA A 280 8.44 6.59 -15.39
C ALA A 280 8.07 6.05 -14.00
N LEU A 281 8.96 6.26 -13.04
CA LEU A 281 8.62 6.15 -11.62
C LEU A 281 7.80 7.36 -11.23
N VAL A 282 6.67 7.11 -10.55
CA VAL A 282 5.68 8.15 -10.24
C VAL A 282 5.14 8.02 -8.82
N TYR A 283 4.63 9.13 -8.31
CA TYR A 283 3.77 9.15 -7.13
C TYR A 283 2.49 9.91 -7.46
N GLY A 284 1.42 9.60 -6.75
CA GLY A 284 0.14 10.28 -6.87
C GLY A 284 -0.09 11.28 -5.75
N VAL A 285 -0.81 12.34 -6.04
CA VAL A 285 -1.38 13.28 -5.06
C VAL A 285 -2.87 13.35 -5.29
N LEU A 286 -3.64 12.96 -4.28
CA LEU A 286 -5.08 13.01 -4.30
C LEU A 286 -5.56 14.15 -3.41
N SER A 287 -6.40 15.02 -3.94
CA SER A 287 -7.04 16.10 -3.21
C SER A 287 -8.55 15.92 -3.22
N LEU A 288 -9.15 15.88 -2.04
CA LEU A 288 -10.59 15.77 -1.84
C LEU A 288 -11.13 17.08 -1.28
N ASN A 289 -12.19 17.61 -1.87
CA ASN A 289 -12.84 18.82 -1.41
C ASN A 289 -14.36 18.60 -1.32
N SER A 290 -14.92 18.75 -0.11
CA SER A 290 -16.35 18.54 0.12
C SER A 290 -17.21 19.67 -0.38
N GLN A 291 -16.75 20.92 -0.26
CA GLN A 291 -17.54 22.08 -0.66
C GLN A 291 -17.76 22.11 -2.17
N LEU A 292 -16.79 21.59 -2.93
CA LEU A 292 -16.86 21.49 -4.37
C LEU A 292 -17.30 20.12 -4.87
N SER A 293 -17.52 19.14 -3.96
CA SER A 293 -17.79 17.73 -4.32
C SER A 293 -16.80 17.20 -5.36
N THR A 294 -15.50 17.50 -5.18
CA THR A 294 -14.46 17.16 -6.16
C THR A 294 -13.39 16.24 -5.61
N LEU A 295 -12.96 15.31 -6.46
CA LEU A 295 -11.79 14.49 -6.30
C LEU A 295 -10.81 14.82 -7.43
N ASN A 296 -9.64 15.32 -7.10
CA ASN A 296 -8.56 15.58 -8.03
C ASN A 296 -7.41 14.61 -7.76
N PHE A 297 -6.98 13.88 -8.76
CA PHE A 297 -5.84 12.98 -8.67
C PHE A 297 -4.79 13.39 -9.69
N THR A 298 -3.64 13.86 -9.21
CA THR A 298 -2.50 14.24 -10.05
C THR A 298 -1.38 13.23 -9.90
N VAL A 299 -0.69 12.94 -10.99
CA VAL A 299 0.43 12.00 -11.03
C VAL A 299 1.69 12.74 -11.41
N HIS A 300 2.69 12.57 -10.58
CA HIS A 300 3.96 13.29 -10.68
C HIS A 300 5.10 12.32 -10.96
N ARG A 301 6.00 12.70 -11.85
CA ARG A 301 7.24 11.97 -12.07
C ARG A 301 8.11 12.05 -10.82
N PHE A 302 8.64 10.89 -10.40
CA PHE A 302 9.41 10.81 -9.16
C PHE A 302 10.75 11.60 -9.24
N SER A 303 11.40 11.65 -10.40
CA SER A 303 12.71 12.27 -10.57
C SER A 303 12.72 13.79 -10.35
N ASP A 304 11.73 14.50 -10.88
CA ASP A 304 11.68 15.96 -10.93
C ASP A 304 10.41 16.62 -10.38
N GLY A 305 9.39 15.81 -10.04
CA GLY A 305 8.11 16.28 -9.53
C GLY A 305 7.17 16.87 -10.59
N THR A 306 7.50 16.76 -11.89
CA THR A 306 6.64 17.26 -12.95
C THR A 306 5.33 16.46 -13.00
N VAL A 307 4.21 17.15 -13.15
CA VAL A 307 2.89 16.53 -13.38
C VAL A 307 2.90 15.89 -14.77
N ILE A 308 2.60 14.60 -14.83
CA ILE A 308 2.50 13.87 -16.10
C ILE A 308 1.06 13.53 -16.47
N ASP A 309 0.15 13.54 -15.50
CA ASP A 309 -1.26 13.26 -15.73
C ASP A 309 -2.15 13.82 -14.62
N SER A 310 -3.44 13.98 -14.91
CA SER A 310 -4.44 14.38 -13.94
C SER A 310 -5.80 13.75 -14.26
N LEU A 311 -6.54 13.40 -13.22
CA LEU A 311 -7.94 12.96 -13.26
C LEU A 311 -8.77 13.86 -12.35
N HIS A 312 -9.92 14.29 -12.85
CA HIS A 312 -10.87 15.09 -12.10
C HIS A 312 -12.22 14.40 -12.09
N VAL A 313 -12.77 14.18 -10.92
CA VAL A 313 -14.10 13.59 -10.71
C VAL A 313 -14.95 14.54 -9.91
N ILE A 314 -16.19 14.72 -10.33
CA ILE A 314 -17.19 15.57 -9.67
C ILE A 314 -18.39 14.69 -9.34
N HIS A 315 -18.88 14.77 -8.11
CA HIS A 315 -20.19 14.25 -7.73
C HIS A 315 -21.22 15.37 -7.87
N ASP A 316 -22.29 15.10 -8.60
CA ASP A 316 -23.43 16.01 -8.78
C ASP A 316 -24.30 16.11 -7.53
#